data_edf3d3e9b15d95fcac4f18894deb1fdf
#
_entry.id   edf3d3e9b15d95fcac4f18894deb1fdf
#
_cell.length_a   1.000
_cell.length_b   1.000
_cell.length_c   1.000
_cell.angle_alpha   90.00
_cell.angle_beta   90.00
_cell.angle_gamma   90.00
#
_symmetry.space_group_name_H-M   'P 1'
#
loop_
_entity.id
_entity.type
_entity.pdbx_description
1 polymer ?
#
loop_
_entity_poly.entity_id
_entity_poly.type
_entity_poly.pdbx_seq_one_letter_code
_entity_poly.pdbx_strand_id
1 'polypeptide(L)'
;MMKKSLCAALLLVLFATGAFAAGLKTVDRLAIAISPYDAADAIMAKTAPLGAMLQTELKKHGYDVKNVSLSVSSSYQACAEALSAGTADAGFISGGTVALYSGEVEVLLTALRKAYSKNSLDPRDWNDGTPGAYKGDLSEYYRCIIIAGPSARGKALAAKVNAGEKLTWDDLNAATWCVLGATSSSGYIYPSLWLQANYGKSIKDLAHVVQSSSHGASVARLAAEQADVIVSFAHIQLRSAKDWTGSMGRKEDIWHETNVIGVTEGIYNDAVCVSPVSAVMQDEDFKKAFGQAMIDIGATPEGKAVIAAFSQVGYTWGKDSNYDGERRAQELLKKISK
;
A
#
# COMPACT_ATOMS: atom_id res chain seq x y z
N MET A 1 -51.36 75.23 0.43
CA MET A 1 -50.11 74.46 0.59
C MET A 1 -50.44 72.99 0.73
N MET A 2 -50.30 72.26 -0.37
CA MET A 2 -50.69 70.84 -0.46
C MET A 2 -49.47 69.95 -0.12
N LYS A 3 -49.61 69.08 0.89
CA LYS A 3 -48.66 68.02 1.21
C LYS A 3 -48.97 66.82 0.34
N LYS A 4 -48.01 66.44 -0.56
CA LYS A 4 -48.09 65.16 -1.32
C LYS A 4 -47.51 64.06 -0.49
N SER A 5 -48.33 63.09 -0.13
CA SER A 5 -47.89 61.87 0.49
C SER A 5 -47.48 60.87 -0.62
N LEU A 6 -46.27 60.40 -0.56
CA LEU A 6 -45.71 59.37 -1.47
C LEU A 6 -45.85 58.01 -0.80
N CYS A 7 -46.77 57.17 -1.28
CA CYS A 7 -46.86 55.78 -0.90
C CYS A 7 -45.77 54.98 -1.69
N ALA A 8 -44.79 54.50 -0.97
CA ALA A 8 -43.83 53.51 -1.52
C ALA A 8 -44.40 52.10 -1.33
N ALA A 9 -44.79 51.49 -2.43
CA ALA A 9 -45.17 50.07 -2.44
C ALA A 9 -43.90 49.20 -2.44
N LEU A 10 -43.66 48.49 -1.35
CA LEU A 10 -42.59 47.52 -1.20
C LEU A 10 -43.00 46.19 -1.86
N LEU A 11 -42.51 45.92 -3.07
CA LEU A 11 -42.69 44.64 -3.74
C LEU A 11 -41.75 43.62 -3.08
N LEU A 12 -42.29 42.73 -2.23
CA LEU A 12 -41.59 41.56 -1.68
C LEU A 12 -41.53 40.52 -2.79
N VAL A 13 -40.36 40.39 -3.46
CA VAL A 13 -40.08 39.28 -4.35
C VAL A 13 -39.65 38.09 -3.48
N LEU A 14 -40.59 37.18 -3.23
CA LEU A 14 -40.27 35.86 -2.67
C LEU A 14 -39.51 35.05 -3.74
N PHE A 15 -38.20 34.99 -3.62
CA PHE A 15 -37.43 33.92 -4.27
C PHE A 15 -37.75 32.63 -3.55
N ALA A 16 -38.68 31.84 -4.08
CA ALA A 16 -38.84 30.47 -3.72
C ALA A 16 -37.62 29.71 -4.25
N THR A 17 -36.59 29.50 -3.42
CA THR A 17 -35.55 28.55 -3.66
C THR A 17 -36.17 27.14 -3.54
N GLY A 18 -36.74 26.67 -4.64
CA GLY A 18 -37.10 25.27 -4.79
C GLY A 18 -35.82 24.44 -4.80
N ALA A 19 -35.36 24.03 -3.63
CA ALA A 19 -34.47 22.92 -3.52
C ALA A 19 -35.26 21.70 -4.02
N PHE A 20 -35.13 21.36 -5.31
CA PHE A 20 -35.48 20.04 -5.79
C PHE A 20 -34.61 19.07 -4.98
N ALA A 21 -35.21 18.39 -4.02
CA ALA A 21 -34.64 17.18 -3.46
C ALA A 21 -34.61 16.16 -4.62
N ALA A 22 -33.55 16.16 -5.38
CA ALA A 22 -33.30 15.11 -6.36
C ALA A 22 -33.30 13.80 -5.57
N GLY A 23 -34.23 12.89 -5.89
CA GLY A 23 -34.30 11.59 -5.25
C GLY A 23 -32.96 10.87 -5.41
N LEU A 24 -32.58 10.04 -4.42
CA LEU A 24 -31.34 9.27 -4.47
C LEU A 24 -31.31 8.43 -5.76
N LYS A 25 -30.19 8.46 -6.48
CA LYS A 25 -29.96 7.55 -7.60
C LYS A 25 -29.76 6.13 -7.05
N THR A 26 -30.53 5.17 -7.55
CA THR A 26 -30.44 3.77 -7.10
C THR A 26 -29.34 3.04 -7.85
N VAL A 27 -28.52 2.31 -7.10
CA VAL A 27 -27.52 1.35 -7.60
C VAL A 27 -27.85 -0.01 -6.99
N ASP A 28 -28.19 -0.99 -7.83
CA ASP A 28 -28.67 -2.28 -7.33
C ASP A 28 -27.57 -3.08 -6.63
N ARG A 29 -26.34 -3.03 -7.17
CA ARG A 29 -25.20 -3.80 -6.64
C ARG A 29 -23.90 -3.02 -6.79
N LEU A 30 -23.06 -3.14 -5.78
CA LEU A 30 -21.65 -2.76 -5.78
C LEU A 30 -20.82 -3.98 -5.31
N ALA A 31 -19.99 -4.52 -6.19
CA ALA A 31 -19.13 -5.67 -5.90
C ALA A 31 -17.69 -5.22 -5.68
N ILE A 32 -17.10 -5.60 -4.54
CA ILE A 32 -15.74 -5.23 -4.16
C ILE A 32 -14.91 -6.48 -3.96
N ALA A 33 -13.82 -6.59 -4.72
CA ALA A 33 -12.82 -7.64 -4.58
C ALA A 33 -11.70 -7.19 -3.64
N ILE A 34 -11.19 -8.11 -2.84
CA ILE A 34 -10.12 -7.85 -1.87
C ILE A 34 -8.96 -8.80 -2.16
N SER A 35 -7.76 -8.28 -2.33
CA SER A 35 -6.55 -9.11 -2.43
C SER A 35 -6.29 -9.86 -1.12
N PRO A 36 -5.73 -11.09 -1.17
CA PRO A 36 -5.50 -11.92 0.01
C PRO A 36 -4.25 -11.43 0.79
N TYR A 37 -4.40 -10.30 1.51
CA TYR A 37 -3.34 -9.74 2.36
C TYR A 37 -3.07 -10.58 3.62
N ASP A 38 -4.07 -11.36 4.04
CA ASP A 38 -4.07 -12.25 5.19
C ASP A 38 -5.00 -13.43 4.88
N ALA A 39 -5.27 -14.32 5.84
CA ALA A 39 -6.26 -15.38 5.70
C ALA A 39 -7.65 -14.80 5.36
N ALA A 40 -8.36 -15.40 4.41
CA ALA A 40 -9.59 -14.86 3.85
C ALA A 40 -10.68 -14.65 4.91
N ASP A 41 -10.82 -15.59 5.85
CA ASP A 41 -11.76 -15.50 6.96
C ASP A 41 -11.43 -14.35 7.92
N ALA A 42 -10.16 -14.10 8.19
CA ALA A 42 -9.70 -12.98 9.01
C ALA A 42 -9.96 -11.64 8.34
N ILE A 43 -9.74 -11.53 7.02
CA ILE A 43 -10.08 -10.33 6.26
C ILE A 43 -11.58 -10.11 6.28
N MET A 44 -12.39 -11.12 5.96
CA MET A 44 -13.84 -11.01 5.90
C MET A 44 -14.44 -10.61 7.25
N ALA A 45 -13.94 -11.18 8.36
CA ALA A 45 -14.41 -10.83 9.70
C ALA A 45 -14.15 -9.36 10.03
N LYS A 46 -12.96 -8.83 9.70
CA LYS A 46 -12.59 -7.43 9.95
C LYS A 46 -13.32 -6.45 9.03
N THR A 47 -13.58 -6.83 7.78
CA THR A 47 -14.19 -5.96 6.78
C THR A 47 -15.70 -6.05 6.69
N ALA A 48 -16.34 -6.97 7.45
CA ALA A 48 -17.81 -7.15 7.46
C ALA A 48 -18.60 -5.84 7.59
N PRO A 49 -18.21 -4.83 8.40
CA PRO A 49 -18.96 -3.58 8.51
C PRO A 49 -18.88 -2.68 7.27
N LEU A 50 -17.88 -2.87 6.39
CA LEU A 50 -17.59 -1.95 5.28
C LEU A 50 -18.77 -1.78 4.33
N GLY A 51 -19.52 -2.86 4.06
CA GLY A 51 -20.69 -2.78 3.17
C GLY A 51 -21.77 -1.82 3.68
N ALA A 52 -22.13 -1.93 4.94
CA ALA A 52 -23.12 -1.05 5.57
C ALA A 52 -22.61 0.41 5.70
N MET A 53 -21.30 0.58 5.98
CA MET A 53 -20.68 1.90 6.01
C MET A 53 -20.75 2.57 4.65
N LEU A 54 -20.42 1.86 3.57
CA LEU A 54 -20.53 2.36 2.20
C LEU A 54 -21.96 2.73 1.82
N GLN A 55 -22.94 1.89 2.14
CA GLN A 55 -24.34 2.22 1.90
C GLN A 55 -24.76 3.51 2.61
N THR A 56 -24.32 3.68 3.85
CA THR A 56 -24.64 4.87 4.65
C THR A 56 -23.96 6.11 4.08
N GLU A 57 -22.68 6.01 3.72
CA GLU A 57 -21.90 7.16 3.24
C GLU A 57 -22.35 7.56 1.84
N LEU A 58 -22.57 6.61 0.93
CA LEU A 58 -23.04 6.88 -0.43
C LEU A 58 -24.40 7.56 -0.49
N LYS A 59 -25.29 7.31 0.50
CA LYS A 59 -26.54 8.07 0.63
C LYS A 59 -26.31 9.56 0.83
N LYS A 60 -25.28 9.95 1.57
CA LYS A 60 -24.91 11.38 1.76
C LYS A 60 -24.44 12.00 0.44
N HIS A 61 -23.89 11.18 -0.47
CA HIS A 61 -23.45 11.58 -1.78
C HIS A 61 -24.50 11.40 -2.89
N GLY A 62 -25.77 11.13 -2.53
CA GLY A 62 -26.88 11.08 -3.47
C GLY A 62 -27.17 9.70 -4.07
N TYR A 63 -26.60 8.62 -3.54
CA TYR A 63 -26.77 7.27 -4.07
C TYR A 63 -27.33 6.29 -3.04
N ASP A 64 -28.35 5.51 -3.43
CA ASP A 64 -28.93 4.43 -2.64
C ASP A 64 -28.47 3.08 -3.20
N VAL A 65 -27.37 2.57 -2.68
CA VAL A 65 -26.81 1.27 -3.07
C VAL A 65 -27.53 0.17 -2.31
N LYS A 66 -28.26 -0.70 -3.03
CA LYS A 66 -29.11 -1.75 -2.42
C LYS A 66 -28.29 -2.89 -1.83
N ASN A 67 -27.23 -3.30 -2.52
CA ASN A 67 -26.38 -4.41 -2.09
C ASN A 67 -24.91 -4.08 -2.29
N VAL A 68 -24.10 -4.22 -1.24
CA VAL A 68 -22.63 -4.18 -1.32
C VAL A 68 -22.11 -5.57 -0.99
N SER A 69 -21.45 -6.20 -1.93
CA SER A 69 -20.81 -7.51 -1.76
C SER A 69 -19.31 -7.38 -1.65
N LEU A 70 -18.72 -8.03 -0.65
CA LEU A 70 -17.27 -8.11 -0.45
C LEU A 70 -16.83 -9.54 -0.68
N SER A 71 -15.71 -9.74 -1.35
CA SER A 71 -15.11 -11.06 -1.55
C SER A 71 -13.60 -11.00 -1.52
N VAL A 72 -12.96 -11.98 -0.86
CA VAL A 72 -11.50 -12.13 -0.91
C VAL A 72 -11.15 -13.03 -2.08
N SER A 73 -10.32 -12.53 -2.97
CA SER A 73 -9.85 -13.26 -4.15
C SER A 73 -8.84 -14.35 -3.76
N SER A 74 -8.71 -15.40 -4.59
CA SER A 74 -7.75 -16.48 -4.36
C SER A 74 -6.28 -16.07 -4.53
N SER A 75 -6.03 -14.99 -5.29
CA SER A 75 -4.71 -14.40 -5.50
C SER A 75 -4.81 -12.90 -5.77
N TYR A 76 -3.68 -12.20 -5.73
CA TYR A 76 -3.60 -10.79 -6.13
C TYR A 76 -4.00 -10.60 -7.61
N GLN A 77 -3.57 -11.51 -8.47
CA GLN A 77 -3.92 -11.51 -9.89
C GLN A 77 -5.42 -11.72 -10.10
N ALA A 78 -6.02 -12.70 -9.42
CA ALA A 78 -7.47 -12.96 -9.52
C ALA A 78 -8.30 -11.74 -9.09
N CYS A 79 -7.81 -10.91 -8.15
CA CYS A 79 -8.45 -9.66 -7.78
C CYS A 79 -8.45 -8.65 -8.93
N ALA A 80 -7.31 -8.47 -9.62
CA ALA A 80 -7.20 -7.58 -10.76
C ALA A 80 -7.96 -8.11 -11.98
N GLU A 81 -7.95 -9.42 -12.23
CA GLU A 81 -8.75 -10.07 -13.28
C GLU A 81 -10.25 -9.83 -13.08
N ALA A 82 -10.73 -9.87 -11.84
CA ALA A 82 -12.12 -9.56 -11.54
C ALA A 82 -12.50 -8.10 -11.89
N LEU A 83 -11.57 -7.15 -11.69
CA LEU A 83 -11.75 -5.76 -12.12
C LEU A 83 -11.67 -5.61 -13.64
N SER A 84 -10.65 -6.19 -14.27
CA SER A 84 -10.46 -6.18 -15.71
C SER A 84 -11.68 -6.75 -16.47
N ALA A 85 -12.27 -7.83 -15.94
CA ALA A 85 -13.45 -8.49 -16.50
C ALA A 85 -14.78 -7.82 -16.11
N GLY A 86 -14.81 -6.84 -15.20
CA GLY A 86 -16.03 -6.19 -14.70
C GLY A 86 -16.90 -7.06 -13.79
N THR A 87 -16.38 -8.17 -13.29
CA THR A 87 -17.09 -9.03 -12.30
C THR A 87 -17.04 -8.45 -10.89
N ALA A 88 -16.01 -7.61 -10.60
CA ALA A 88 -15.95 -6.70 -9.48
C ALA A 88 -15.92 -5.26 -10.00
N ASP A 89 -16.61 -4.35 -9.28
CA ASP A 89 -16.69 -2.93 -9.62
C ASP A 89 -15.50 -2.15 -9.05
N ALA A 90 -15.08 -2.50 -7.84
CA ALA A 90 -13.92 -1.93 -7.16
C ALA A 90 -13.06 -3.03 -6.50
N GLY A 91 -11.82 -2.71 -6.16
CA GLY A 91 -10.94 -3.67 -5.49
C GLY A 91 -9.77 -3.03 -4.77
N PHE A 92 -9.31 -3.73 -3.72
CA PHE A 92 -8.10 -3.39 -2.99
C PHE A 92 -6.95 -4.22 -3.54
N ILE A 93 -6.01 -3.58 -4.24
CA ILE A 93 -4.90 -4.26 -4.91
C ILE A 93 -3.55 -3.61 -4.62
N SER A 94 -2.49 -4.39 -4.68
CA SER A 94 -1.12 -3.89 -4.45
C SER A 94 -0.59 -3.12 -5.66
N GLY A 95 0.36 -2.21 -5.42
CA GLY A 95 1.02 -1.44 -6.48
C GLY A 95 1.64 -2.31 -7.57
N GLY A 96 2.26 -3.44 -7.19
CA GLY A 96 2.79 -4.40 -8.16
C GLY A 96 1.71 -5.03 -9.05
N THR A 97 0.52 -5.26 -8.49
CA THR A 97 -0.63 -5.76 -9.26
C THR A 97 -1.20 -4.68 -10.18
N VAL A 98 -1.31 -3.41 -9.71
CA VAL A 98 -1.67 -2.26 -10.56
C VAL A 98 -0.77 -2.17 -11.79
N ALA A 99 0.54 -2.34 -11.59
CA ALA A 99 1.52 -2.27 -12.67
C ALA A 99 1.35 -3.40 -13.70
N LEU A 100 1.03 -4.62 -13.26
CA LEU A 100 0.82 -5.77 -14.13
C LEU A 100 -0.43 -5.64 -14.99
N TYR A 101 -1.49 -5.02 -14.45
CA TYR A 101 -2.78 -4.82 -15.11
C TYR A 101 -2.98 -3.37 -15.57
N SER A 102 -1.88 -2.73 -15.97
CA SER A 102 -1.89 -1.34 -16.45
C SER A 102 -2.80 -1.19 -17.67
N GLY A 103 -3.76 -0.26 -17.57
CA GLY A 103 -4.79 -0.05 -18.58
C GLY A 103 -6.00 -0.99 -18.48
N GLU A 104 -5.95 -2.02 -17.62
CA GLU A 104 -7.05 -2.94 -17.38
C GLU A 104 -7.77 -2.64 -16.05
N VAL A 105 -7.15 -1.89 -15.18
CA VAL A 105 -7.71 -1.35 -13.92
C VAL A 105 -7.42 0.15 -13.85
N GLU A 106 -8.30 0.92 -13.21
CA GLU A 106 -8.14 2.36 -13.01
C GLU A 106 -7.88 2.65 -11.53
N VAL A 107 -6.81 3.38 -11.22
CA VAL A 107 -6.50 3.80 -9.85
C VAL A 107 -7.42 4.94 -9.44
N LEU A 108 -8.25 4.72 -8.43
CA LEU A 108 -9.12 5.74 -7.86
C LEU A 108 -8.50 6.38 -6.61
N LEU A 109 -8.02 5.55 -5.67
CA LEU A 109 -7.44 6.02 -4.42
C LEU A 109 -6.10 5.36 -4.15
N THR A 110 -5.21 6.08 -3.48
CA THR A 110 -3.99 5.56 -2.86
C THR A 110 -4.22 5.43 -1.35
N ALA A 111 -3.86 4.29 -0.79
CA ALA A 111 -3.96 4.06 0.64
C ALA A 111 -2.92 4.90 1.40
N LEU A 112 -3.30 5.39 2.56
CA LEU A 112 -2.42 6.08 3.49
C LEU A 112 -1.98 5.13 4.61
N ARG A 113 -0.73 5.25 5.01
CA ARG A 113 -0.14 4.58 6.18
C ARG A 113 0.49 5.62 7.10
N LYS A 114 0.70 5.28 8.37
CA LYS A 114 1.47 6.14 9.27
C LYS A 114 2.90 6.27 8.74
N ALA A 115 3.39 7.51 8.65
CA ALA A 115 4.77 7.76 8.27
C ALA A 115 5.73 7.10 9.28
N TYR A 116 6.88 6.63 8.80
CA TYR A 116 7.90 6.02 9.61
C TYR A 116 9.01 7.02 9.92
N SER A 117 9.57 6.98 11.13
CA SER A 117 10.58 7.97 11.57
C SER A 117 11.87 7.89 10.77
N LYS A 118 12.22 6.70 10.28
CA LYS A 118 13.39 6.47 9.44
C LYS A 118 12.95 6.42 7.97
N ASN A 119 13.40 7.39 7.16
CA ASN A 119 12.99 7.55 5.76
C ASN A 119 14.10 8.08 4.85
N SER A 120 15.37 8.04 5.27
CA SER A 120 16.52 8.45 4.47
C SER A 120 16.82 7.45 3.35
N LEU A 121 17.46 7.91 2.28
CA LEU A 121 18.05 7.03 1.25
C LEU A 121 19.47 6.55 1.64
N ASP A 122 20.10 7.21 2.61
CA ASP A 122 21.38 6.74 3.17
C ASP A 122 21.11 5.61 4.18
N PRO A 123 21.61 4.39 3.96
CA PRO A 123 21.42 3.28 4.88
C PRO A 123 22.01 3.54 6.28
N ARG A 124 23.05 4.38 6.41
CA ARG A 124 23.68 4.70 7.70
C ARG A 124 22.73 5.40 8.66
N ASP A 125 21.79 6.20 8.15
CA ASP A 125 20.79 6.90 8.97
C ASP A 125 19.79 5.93 9.63
N TRP A 126 19.80 4.67 9.24
CA TRP A 126 18.99 3.61 9.81
C TRP A 126 19.71 2.84 10.93
N ASN A 127 21.05 2.95 10.99
CA ASN A 127 21.94 2.11 11.78
C ASN A 127 22.44 2.82 13.06
N ASP A 128 21.71 3.79 13.58
CA ASP A 128 22.03 4.55 14.78
C ASP A 128 21.73 3.80 16.10
N GLY A 129 21.27 2.53 16.02
CA GLY A 129 20.89 1.70 17.16
C GLY A 129 19.55 2.11 17.80
N THR A 130 18.90 3.16 17.31
CA THR A 130 17.61 3.60 17.87
C THR A 130 16.43 2.91 17.19
N PRO A 131 15.39 2.53 17.95
CA PRO A 131 14.15 2.00 17.37
C PRO A 131 13.48 3.00 16.45
N GLY A 132 13.08 2.53 15.28
CA GLY A 132 12.16 3.31 14.44
C GLY A 132 10.76 3.32 15.05
N ALA A 133 9.98 4.37 14.76
CA ALA A 133 8.64 4.56 15.27
C ALA A 133 7.70 5.12 14.19
N TYR A 134 6.40 4.90 14.38
CA TYR A 134 5.41 5.59 13.56
C TYR A 134 5.27 7.05 14.02
N LYS A 135 5.22 7.96 13.04
CA LYS A 135 4.91 9.38 13.27
C LYS A 135 3.41 9.64 13.22
N GLY A 136 2.98 10.83 13.64
CA GLY A 136 1.59 11.28 13.50
C GLY A 136 1.18 11.57 12.06
N ASP A 137 2.14 11.88 11.20
CA ASP A 137 1.91 12.18 9.79
C ASP A 137 1.53 10.92 9.00
N LEU A 138 0.84 11.13 7.89
CA LEU A 138 0.46 10.08 6.94
C LEU A 138 1.38 10.09 5.73
N SER A 139 1.58 8.92 5.13
CA SER A 139 2.41 8.74 3.94
C SER A 139 1.68 7.92 2.89
N GLU A 140 1.79 8.34 1.63
CA GLU A 140 1.32 7.62 0.45
C GLU A 140 2.30 6.53 -0.02
N TYR A 141 3.52 6.54 0.51
CA TYR A 141 4.58 5.62 0.12
C TYR A 141 5.35 5.09 1.34
N TYR A 142 6.05 4.02 1.13
CA TYR A 142 7.03 3.44 2.05
C TYR A 142 8.31 3.11 1.29
N ARG A 143 9.41 2.78 2.00
CA ARG A 143 10.65 2.30 1.37
C ARG A 143 10.81 0.80 1.57
N CYS A 144 11.51 0.17 0.65
CA CYS A 144 12.13 -1.12 0.92
C CYS A 144 13.52 -0.89 1.50
N ILE A 145 13.88 -1.73 2.45
CA ILE A 145 15.22 -1.79 3.04
C ILE A 145 15.83 -3.17 2.82
N ILE A 146 17.13 -3.16 2.59
CA ILE A 146 17.97 -4.35 2.48
C ILE A 146 18.72 -4.45 3.80
N ILE A 147 18.50 -5.54 4.53
CA ILE A 147 18.94 -5.70 5.92
C ILE A 147 19.96 -6.82 6.00
N ALA A 148 21.15 -6.52 6.50
CA ALA A 148 22.15 -7.50 6.89
C ALA A 148 21.90 -7.97 8.32
N GLY A 149 21.99 -9.28 8.55
CA GLY A 149 21.71 -9.94 9.80
C GLY A 149 22.93 -10.20 10.70
N PRO A 150 22.73 -10.96 11.79
CA PRO A 150 23.75 -11.21 12.80
C PRO A 150 24.82 -12.23 12.39
N SER A 151 24.72 -12.88 11.23
CA SER A 151 25.72 -13.79 10.72
C SER A 151 27.08 -13.10 10.54
N ALA A 152 28.17 -13.85 10.49
CA ALA A 152 29.52 -13.29 10.28
C ALA A 152 29.60 -12.48 8.97
N ARG A 153 28.94 -12.95 7.90
CA ARG A 153 28.89 -12.25 6.61
C ARG A 153 28.00 -11.02 6.67
N GLY A 154 26.82 -11.11 7.30
CA GLY A 154 25.95 -9.94 7.50
C GLY A 154 26.66 -8.83 8.27
N LYS A 155 27.37 -9.17 9.35
CA LYS A 155 28.19 -8.20 10.11
C LYS A 155 29.31 -7.58 9.27
N ALA A 156 29.95 -8.34 8.39
CA ALA A 156 31.00 -7.82 7.51
C ALA A 156 30.42 -6.81 6.49
N LEU A 157 29.26 -7.08 5.89
CA LEU A 157 28.56 -6.13 5.03
C LEU A 157 28.17 -4.86 5.78
N ALA A 158 27.60 -5.01 6.97
CA ALA A 158 27.20 -3.90 7.83
C ALA A 158 28.39 -3.00 8.22
N ALA A 159 29.52 -3.61 8.57
CA ALA A 159 30.73 -2.86 8.95
C ALA A 159 31.22 -1.96 7.81
N LYS A 160 31.25 -2.45 6.58
CA LYS A 160 31.62 -1.64 5.40
C LYS A 160 30.69 -0.46 5.21
N VAL A 161 29.37 -0.70 5.23
CA VAL A 161 28.37 0.37 5.04
C VAL A 161 28.47 1.42 6.15
N ASN A 162 28.59 0.99 7.41
CA ASN A 162 28.69 1.92 8.54
C ASN A 162 30.01 2.72 8.52
N ALA A 163 31.08 2.17 7.92
CA ALA A 163 32.32 2.90 7.66
C ALA A 163 32.23 3.87 6.46
N GLY A 164 31.08 3.92 5.77
CA GLY A 164 30.90 4.74 4.57
C GLY A 164 31.50 4.12 3.30
N GLU A 165 31.90 2.85 3.35
CA GLU A 165 32.42 2.13 2.20
C GLU A 165 31.29 1.66 1.29
N LYS A 166 31.51 1.70 -0.02
CA LYS A 166 30.57 1.15 -1.00
C LYS A 166 30.76 -0.37 -1.09
N LEU A 167 29.67 -1.13 -0.94
CA LEU A 167 29.70 -2.58 -1.16
C LEU A 167 30.00 -2.87 -2.64
N THR A 168 30.80 -3.89 -2.88
CA THR A 168 31.03 -4.43 -4.22
C THR A 168 29.97 -5.47 -4.58
N TRP A 169 29.87 -5.80 -5.87
CA TRP A 169 29.00 -6.91 -6.29
C TRP A 169 29.44 -8.24 -5.63
N ASP A 170 30.75 -8.48 -5.51
CA ASP A 170 31.27 -9.72 -4.90
C ASP A 170 30.89 -9.81 -3.41
N ASP A 171 30.87 -8.70 -2.68
CA ASP A 171 30.40 -8.67 -1.30
C ASP A 171 28.94 -9.15 -1.21
N LEU A 172 28.08 -8.65 -2.08
CA LEU A 172 26.64 -8.97 -2.11
C LEU A 172 26.38 -10.39 -2.63
N ASN A 173 27.09 -10.78 -3.70
CA ASN A 173 26.93 -12.07 -4.37
C ASN A 173 27.39 -13.26 -3.51
N ALA A 174 28.35 -13.00 -2.62
CA ALA A 174 28.80 -14.01 -1.67
C ALA A 174 27.83 -14.24 -0.49
N ALA A 175 26.87 -13.34 -0.25
CA ALA A 175 25.91 -13.45 0.82
C ALA A 175 24.68 -14.29 0.43
N THR A 176 24.07 -14.97 1.39
CA THR A 176 22.79 -15.66 1.22
C THR A 176 21.65 -14.65 1.41
N TRP A 177 20.92 -14.40 0.34
CA TRP A 177 19.78 -13.48 0.33
C TRP A 177 18.46 -14.24 0.52
N CYS A 178 17.62 -13.76 1.42
CA CYS A 178 16.25 -14.25 1.57
C CYS A 178 15.27 -13.23 1.00
N VAL A 179 14.53 -13.63 -0.02
CA VAL A 179 13.60 -12.80 -0.79
C VAL A 179 12.20 -13.39 -0.78
N LEU A 180 11.21 -12.66 -1.28
CA LEU A 180 9.85 -13.14 -1.50
C LEU A 180 9.62 -13.50 -2.98
N GLY A 181 8.37 -13.83 -3.32
CA GLY A 181 7.97 -14.08 -4.71
C GLY A 181 8.10 -12.83 -5.59
N ALA A 182 8.25 -13.05 -6.88
CA ALA A 182 8.54 -12.02 -7.90
C ALA A 182 7.49 -10.90 -8.04
N THR A 183 6.30 -11.07 -7.48
CA THR A 183 5.23 -10.06 -7.45
C THR A 183 5.24 -9.17 -6.20
N SER A 184 6.16 -9.44 -5.25
CA SER A 184 6.28 -8.63 -4.05
C SER A 184 7.10 -7.36 -4.31
N SER A 185 6.51 -6.17 -4.15
CA SER A 185 7.18 -4.90 -4.36
C SER A 185 8.45 -4.79 -3.49
N SER A 186 8.33 -4.82 -2.17
CA SER A 186 9.48 -4.68 -1.26
C SER A 186 10.26 -5.99 -1.02
N GLY A 187 9.67 -7.14 -1.37
CA GLY A 187 10.31 -8.45 -1.18
C GLY A 187 11.12 -8.94 -2.37
N TYR A 188 10.97 -8.31 -3.56
CA TYR A 188 11.64 -8.73 -4.78
C TYR A 188 11.87 -7.62 -5.79
N ILE A 189 10.80 -6.87 -6.18
CA ILE A 189 10.84 -5.94 -7.32
C ILE A 189 11.81 -4.79 -7.05
N TYR A 190 11.59 -4.01 -6.01
CA TYR A 190 12.42 -2.86 -5.70
C TYR A 190 13.85 -3.21 -5.27
N PRO A 191 14.11 -4.29 -4.52
CA PRO A 191 15.48 -4.78 -4.34
C PRO A 191 16.18 -5.14 -5.65
N SER A 192 15.48 -5.74 -6.62
CA SER A 192 16.05 -6.01 -7.96
C SER A 192 16.41 -4.72 -8.68
N LEU A 193 15.56 -3.68 -8.61
CA LEU A 193 15.86 -2.36 -9.16
C LEU A 193 17.05 -1.70 -8.48
N TRP A 194 17.15 -1.82 -7.17
CA TRP A 194 18.27 -1.28 -6.41
C TRP A 194 19.59 -1.95 -6.84
N LEU A 195 19.58 -3.27 -6.98
CA LEU A 195 20.74 -4.01 -7.52
C LEU A 195 21.07 -3.58 -8.96
N GLN A 196 20.04 -3.39 -9.79
CA GLN A 196 20.23 -2.96 -11.18
C GLN A 196 20.83 -1.55 -11.26
N ALA A 197 20.32 -0.62 -10.47
CA ALA A 197 20.80 0.76 -10.47
C ALA A 197 22.24 0.90 -9.95
N ASN A 198 22.63 0.08 -8.97
CA ASN A 198 23.94 0.19 -8.33
C ASN A 198 25.02 -0.72 -8.93
N TYR A 199 24.64 -1.88 -9.52
CA TYR A 199 25.57 -2.92 -9.95
C TYR A 199 25.30 -3.44 -11.37
N GLY A 200 24.23 -3.01 -12.05
CA GLY A 200 23.82 -3.56 -13.35
C GLY A 200 23.36 -5.02 -13.27
N LYS A 201 22.97 -5.47 -12.08
CA LYS A 201 22.60 -6.85 -11.74
C LYS A 201 21.20 -6.88 -11.09
N SER A 202 20.63 -8.08 -10.92
CA SER A 202 19.35 -8.29 -10.27
C SER A 202 19.42 -9.42 -9.22
N ILE A 203 18.34 -9.68 -8.51
CA ILE A 203 18.24 -10.82 -7.59
C ILE A 203 18.53 -12.16 -8.30
N LYS A 204 18.22 -12.28 -9.60
CA LYS A 204 18.48 -13.51 -10.39
C LYS A 204 19.96 -13.76 -10.63
N ASP A 205 20.79 -12.74 -10.56
CA ASP A 205 22.23 -12.85 -10.75
C ASP A 205 22.98 -13.22 -9.47
N LEU A 206 22.29 -13.21 -8.32
CA LEU A 206 22.88 -13.61 -7.04
C LEU A 206 23.08 -15.12 -6.96
N ALA A 207 24.25 -15.54 -6.48
CA ALA A 207 24.63 -16.95 -6.38
C ALA A 207 23.82 -17.72 -5.32
N HIS A 208 23.41 -17.04 -4.25
CA HIS A 208 22.77 -17.66 -3.09
C HIS A 208 21.45 -16.95 -2.75
N VAL A 209 20.34 -17.47 -3.26
CA VAL A 209 19.00 -16.92 -2.99
C VAL A 209 18.10 -18.02 -2.42
N VAL A 210 17.43 -17.71 -1.32
CA VAL A 210 16.35 -18.53 -0.75
C VAL A 210 15.04 -17.72 -0.77
N GLN A 211 13.93 -18.40 -1.03
CA GLN A 211 12.62 -17.77 -1.04
C GLN A 211 11.87 -18.05 0.25
N SER A 212 11.27 -17.01 0.82
CA SER A 212 10.34 -17.11 1.94
C SER A 212 8.89 -16.86 1.51
N SER A 213 7.95 -17.43 2.27
CA SER A 213 6.51 -17.24 2.06
C SER A 213 6.01 -15.87 2.54
N SER A 214 6.73 -15.23 3.48
CA SER A 214 6.34 -13.96 4.07
C SER A 214 7.54 -13.16 4.58
N HIS A 215 7.36 -11.86 4.80
CA HIS A 215 8.38 -11.02 5.43
C HIS A 215 8.74 -11.48 6.85
N GLY A 216 7.77 -11.95 7.64
CA GLY A 216 8.03 -12.50 8.97
C GLY A 216 8.89 -13.78 8.91
N ALA A 217 8.64 -14.66 7.93
CA ALA A 217 9.45 -15.84 7.71
C ALA A 217 10.89 -15.48 7.28
N SER A 218 11.07 -14.39 6.51
CA SER A 218 12.41 -13.88 6.18
C SER A 218 13.15 -13.40 7.42
N VAL A 219 12.49 -12.68 8.32
CA VAL A 219 13.08 -12.22 9.59
C VAL A 219 13.46 -13.42 10.47
N ALA A 220 12.62 -14.45 10.55
CA ALA A 220 12.95 -15.67 11.31
C ALA A 220 14.19 -16.37 10.76
N ARG A 221 14.34 -16.43 9.42
CA ARG A 221 15.56 -16.99 8.79
C ARG A 221 16.79 -16.13 9.08
N LEU A 222 16.65 -14.79 9.10
CA LEU A 222 17.72 -13.88 9.46
C LEU A 222 18.16 -14.09 10.92
N ALA A 223 17.19 -14.21 11.83
CA ALA A 223 17.44 -14.46 13.26
C ALA A 223 18.15 -15.81 13.50
N ALA A 224 17.79 -16.83 12.72
CA ALA A 224 18.41 -18.16 12.76
C ALA A 224 19.73 -18.24 11.98
N GLU A 225 20.22 -17.12 11.42
CA GLU A 225 21.44 -17.05 10.59
C GLU A 225 21.43 -17.99 9.37
N GLN A 226 20.21 -18.34 8.90
CA GLN A 226 19.99 -19.11 7.65
C GLN A 226 20.00 -18.21 6.40
N ALA A 227 20.00 -16.90 6.60
CA ALA A 227 20.22 -15.87 5.59
C ALA A 227 21.12 -14.79 6.17
N ASP A 228 22.01 -14.26 5.32
CA ASP A 228 22.88 -13.13 5.67
C ASP A 228 22.16 -11.80 5.45
N VAL A 229 21.30 -11.75 4.44
CA VAL A 229 20.57 -10.57 3.99
C VAL A 229 19.10 -10.89 3.75
N ILE A 230 18.22 -10.02 4.19
CA ILE A 230 16.79 -10.02 3.82
C ILE A 230 16.40 -8.71 3.16
N VAL A 231 15.29 -8.73 2.44
CA VAL A 231 14.66 -7.54 1.85
C VAL A 231 13.23 -7.39 2.35
N SER A 232 12.85 -6.18 2.75
CA SER A 232 11.53 -5.95 3.34
C SER A 232 11.12 -4.48 3.31
N PHE A 233 9.88 -4.22 3.72
CA PHE A 233 9.39 -2.86 3.96
C PHE A 233 10.06 -2.21 5.19
N ALA A 234 10.17 -0.89 5.18
CA ALA A 234 10.95 -0.08 6.12
C ALA A 234 10.70 -0.35 7.61
N HIS A 235 9.47 -0.64 8.02
CA HIS A 235 9.11 -0.83 9.41
C HIS A 235 9.11 -2.30 9.88
N ILE A 236 9.77 -3.20 9.14
CA ILE A 236 9.82 -4.64 9.48
C ILE A 236 10.51 -4.90 10.82
N GLN A 237 11.58 -4.14 11.14
CA GLN A 237 12.27 -4.26 12.43
C GLN A 237 11.31 -3.94 13.58
N LEU A 238 10.54 -2.84 13.48
CA LEU A 238 9.54 -2.46 14.49
C LEU A 238 8.47 -3.54 14.67
N ARG A 239 7.98 -4.08 13.54
CA ARG A 239 6.96 -5.14 13.54
C ARG A 239 7.46 -6.42 14.21
N SER A 240 8.74 -6.74 14.03
CA SER A 240 9.34 -8.00 14.49
C SER A 240 10.08 -7.90 15.81
N ALA A 241 10.21 -6.70 16.39
CA ALA A 241 11.05 -6.45 17.57
C ALA A 241 10.73 -7.35 18.77
N LYS A 242 9.43 -7.55 19.05
CA LYS A 242 8.97 -8.41 20.15
C LYS A 242 9.31 -9.88 19.90
N ASP A 243 9.12 -10.34 18.67
CA ASP A 243 9.35 -11.73 18.33
C ASP A 243 10.84 -12.05 18.21
N TRP A 244 11.67 -11.06 17.85
CA TRP A 244 13.12 -11.19 17.71
C TRP A 244 13.76 -11.68 19.00
N THR A 245 13.51 -11.00 20.11
CA THR A 245 14.01 -11.43 21.43
C THR A 245 13.13 -12.49 22.09
N GLY A 246 11.85 -12.59 21.69
CA GLY A 246 10.89 -13.57 22.20
C GLY A 246 11.02 -14.91 21.50
N SER A 247 10.14 -15.19 20.54
CA SER A 247 10.02 -16.50 19.89
C SER A 247 11.24 -16.88 19.02
N MET A 248 11.99 -15.89 18.51
CA MET A 248 13.21 -16.13 17.73
C MET A 248 14.47 -16.27 18.61
N GLY A 249 14.38 -15.99 19.90
CA GLY A 249 15.41 -16.29 20.91
C GLY A 249 16.70 -15.49 20.82
N ARG A 250 16.68 -14.31 20.16
CA ARG A 250 17.87 -13.46 20.08
C ARG A 250 18.11 -12.74 21.41
N LYS A 251 19.38 -12.45 21.75
CA LYS A 251 19.76 -11.86 23.04
C LYS A 251 19.69 -10.34 23.04
N GLU A 252 20.11 -9.73 21.93
CA GLU A 252 20.05 -8.29 21.72
C GLU A 252 18.81 -7.94 20.88
N ASP A 253 18.41 -6.69 20.91
CA ASP A 253 17.30 -6.25 20.08
C ASP A 253 17.65 -6.20 18.57
N ILE A 254 16.61 -6.15 17.75
CA ILE A 254 16.77 -6.24 16.30
C ILE A 254 17.55 -5.05 15.72
N TRP A 255 17.51 -3.87 16.32
CA TRP A 255 18.23 -2.68 15.81
C TRP A 255 19.73 -2.73 16.13
N HIS A 256 20.14 -3.49 17.14
CA HIS A 256 21.56 -3.72 17.44
C HIS A 256 22.13 -4.90 16.65
N GLU A 257 21.34 -5.95 16.40
CA GLU A 257 21.81 -7.14 15.72
C GLU A 257 21.68 -7.09 14.19
N THR A 258 20.91 -6.12 13.65
CA THR A 258 20.73 -5.98 12.19
C THR A 258 21.08 -4.58 11.73
N ASN A 259 21.54 -4.46 10.48
CA ASN A 259 21.89 -3.18 9.89
C ASN A 259 21.29 -3.06 8.49
N VAL A 260 20.79 -1.88 8.14
CA VAL A 260 20.37 -1.57 6.77
C VAL A 260 21.60 -1.34 5.93
N ILE A 261 21.71 -2.05 4.81
CA ILE A 261 22.83 -1.94 3.86
C ILE A 261 22.43 -1.35 2.51
N GLY A 262 21.14 -1.14 2.32
CA GLY A 262 20.58 -0.49 1.14
C GLY A 262 19.14 -0.03 1.38
N VAL A 263 18.77 1.05 0.72
CA VAL A 263 17.42 1.64 0.79
C VAL A 263 16.97 1.95 -0.63
N THR A 264 15.71 1.67 -0.94
CA THR A 264 15.15 1.93 -2.27
C THR A 264 14.42 3.27 -2.32
N GLU A 265 14.12 3.72 -3.54
CA GLU A 265 13.12 4.77 -3.76
C GLU A 265 11.78 4.43 -3.12
N GLY A 266 10.89 5.42 -3.04
CA GLY A 266 9.56 5.25 -2.47
C GLY A 266 8.71 4.28 -3.28
N ILE A 267 8.01 3.40 -2.59
CA ILE A 267 7.03 2.45 -3.13
C ILE A 267 5.66 2.98 -2.72
N TYR A 268 4.81 3.33 -3.68
CA TYR A 268 3.46 3.75 -3.37
C TYR A 268 2.69 2.64 -2.64
N ASN A 269 1.87 3.04 -1.68
CA ASN A 269 1.00 2.12 -0.95
C ASN A 269 -0.02 1.48 -1.90
N ASP A 270 -0.73 0.46 -1.40
CA ASP A 270 -1.77 -0.23 -2.17
C ASP A 270 -2.84 0.75 -2.65
N ALA A 271 -3.54 0.37 -3.72
CA ALA A 271 -4.57 1.18 -4.34
C ALA A 271 -5.98 0.62 -4.05
N VAL A 272 -6.97 1.52 -4.03
CA VAL A 272 -8.34 1.17 -4.36
C VAL A 272 -8.51 1.45 -5.84
N CYS A 273 -8.65 0.40 -6.63
CA CYS A 273 -8.89 0.50 -8.06
C CYS A 273 -10.34 0.23 -8.39
N VAL A 274 -10.76 0.74 -9.54
CA VAL A 274 -12.09 0.47 -10.11
C VAL A 274 -11.97 -0.21 -11.47
N SER A 275 -13.02 -0.91 -11.85
CA SER A 275 -13.13 -1.55 -13.14
C SER A 275 -13.49 -0.52 -14.22
N PRO A 276 -12.68 -0.35 -15.28
CA PRO A 276 -13.00 0.57 -16.37
C PRO A 276 -14.17 0.07 -17.25
N VAL A 277 -14.56 -1.21 -17.12
CA VAL A 277 -15.65 -1.83 -17.88
C VAL A 277 -16.92 -2.02 -17.05
N SER A 278 -16.89 -1.76 -15.73
CA SER A 278 -18.09 -1.80 -14.87
C SER A 278 -19.04 -0.66 -15.24
N ALA A 279 -20.29 -0.98 -15.54
CA ALA A 279 -21.32 0.01 -15.83
C ALA A 279 -21.53 1.02 -14.69
N VAL A 280 -21.37 0.57 -13.42
CA VAL A 280 -21.49 1.41 -12.24
C VAL A 280 -20.33 2.40 -12.15
N MET A 281 -19.10 1.97 -12.47
CA MET A 281 -17.90 2.81 -12.40
C MET A 281 -17.69 3.68 -13.65
N GLN A 282 -18.43 3.43 -14.72
CA GLN A 282 -18.50 4.33 -15.89
C GLN A 282 -19.36 5.58 -15.64
N ASP A 283 -20.22 5.58 -14.60
CA ASP A 283 -20.84 6.81 -14.08
C ASP A 283 -19.78 7.56 -13.26
N GLU A 284 -19.20 8.61 -13.85
CA GLU A 284 -18.15 9.43 -13.24
C GLU A 284 -18.59 10.08 -11.92
N ASP A 285 -19.89 10.42 -11.79
CA ASP A 285 -20.42 11.01 -10.55
C ASP A 285 -20.49 9.94 -9.46
N PHE A 286 -20.91 8.70 -9.79
CA PHE A 286 -20.90 7.59 -8.85
C PHE A 286 -19.45 7.20 -8.46
N LYS A 287 -18.54 7.14 -9.42
CA LYS A 287 -17.13 6.84 -9.17
C LYS A 287 -16.51 7.84 -8.19
N LYS A 288 -16.76 9.14 -8.38
CA LYS A 288 -16.35 10.19 -7.44
C LYS A 288 -17.00 10.05 -6.07
N ALA A 289 -18.32 9.78 -6.03
CA ALA A 289 -19.05 9.56 -4.78
C ALA A 289 -18.48 8.35 -4.01
N PHE A 290 -18.17 7.26 -4.70
CA PHE A 290 -17.55 6.08 -4.10
C PHE A 290 -16.15 6.40 -3.53
N GLY A 291 -15.31 7.09 -4.29
CA GLY A 291 -13.99 7.51 -3.81
C GLY A 291 -14.08 8.41 -2.59
N GLN A 292 -14.97 9.40 -2.59
CA GLN A 292 -15.18 10.27 -1.44
C GLN A 292 -15.74 9.50 -0.23
N ALA A 293 -16.70 8.60 -0.43
CA ALA A 293 -17.24 7.76 0.63
C ALA A 293 -16.15 6.91 1.31
N MET A 294 -15.22 6.34 0.53
CA MET A 294 -14.08 5.60 1.07
C MET A 294 -13.14 6.50 1.88
N ILE A 295 -12.87 7.72 1.42
CA ILE A 295 -12.06 8.72 2.14
C ILE A 295 -12.74 9.08 3.46
N ASP A 296 -14.04 9.39 3.44
CA ASP A 296 -14.82 9.79 4.61
C ASP A 296 -14.90 8.64 5.63
N ILE A 297 -15.15 7.40 5.20
CA ILE A 297 -15.09 6.20 6.06
C ILE A 297 -13.70 6.08 6.70
N GLY A 298 -12.62 6.17 5.91
CA GLY A 298 -11.24 6.08 6.38
C GLY A 298 -10.85 7.19 7.36
N ALA A 299 -11.61 8.29 7.44
CA ALA A 299 -11.40 9.37 8.40
C ALA A 299 -12.03 9.07 9.78
N THR A 300 -13.05 8.20 9.87
CA THR A 300 -13.72 7.85 11.13
C THR A 300 -12.94 6.82 11.96
N PRO A 301 -13.11 6.78 13.29
CA PRO A 301 -12.50 5.75 14.13
C PRO A 301 -12.94 4.33 13.74
N GLU A 302 -14.22 4.14 13.47
CA GLU A 302 -14.83 2.84 13.09
C GLU A 302 -14.31 2.39 11.72
N GLY A 303 -14.25 3.30 10.74
CA GLY A 303 -13.71 3.01 9.41
C GLY A 303 -12.21 2.67 9.47
N LYS A 304 -11.43 3.39 10.27
CA LYS A 304 -10.01 3.06 10.52
C LYS A 304 -9.83 1.66 11.08
N ALA A 305 -10.71 1.22 11.99
CA ALA A 305 -10.67 -0.14 12.52
C ALA A 305 -10.90 -1.18 11.41
N VAL A 306 -11.80 -0.90 10.46
CA VAL A 306 -12.08 -1.78 9.32
C VAL A 306 -10.91 -1.84 8.34
N ILE A 307 -10.42 -0.67 7.89
CA ILE A 307 -9.33 -0.61 6.90
C ILE A 307 -7.96 -1.02 7.46
N ALA A 308 -7.82 -1.09 8.80
CA ALA A 308 -6.64 -1.66 9.45
C ALA A 308 -6.43 -3.15 9.08
N ALA A 309 -7.48 -3.85 8.59
CA ALA A 309 -7.34 -5.17 7.98
C ALA A 309 -6.31 -5.20 6.85
N PHE A 310 -6.14 -4.07 6.15
CA PHE A 310 -5.21 -3.88 5.03
C PHE A 310 -3.93 -3.12 5.45
N SER A 311 -3.70 -2.94 6.76
CA SER A 311 -2.61 -2.09 7.30
C SER A 311 -2.70 -0.64 6.81
N GLN A 312 -3.91 -0.14 6.55
CA GLN A 312 -4.19 1.20 6.05
C GLN A 312 -4.83 2.06 7.15
N VAL A 313 -4.68 3.36 7.07
CA VAL A 313 -5.21 4.32 8.06
C VAL A 313 -6.03 5.45 7.43
N GLY A 314 -6.24 5.41 6.13
CA GLY A 314 -7.00 6.37 5.36
C GLY A 314 -6.72 6.23 3.87
N TYR A 315 -7.29 7.13 3.09
CA TYR A 315 -7.15 7.21 1.64
C TYR A 315 -6.97 8.64 1.17
N THR A 316 -6.32 8.79 0.03
CA THR A 316 -6.27 10.03 -0.76
C THR A 316 -6.58 9.70 -2.22
N TRP A 317 -6.96 10.70 -3.03
CA TRP A 317 -7.14 10.52 -4.46
C TRP A 317 -5.84 10.03 -5.10
N GLY A 318 -5.95 8.91 -5.82
CA GLY A 318 -4.84 8.28 -6.51
C GLY A 318 -4.72 8.74 -7.96
N LYS A 319 -3.62 8.35 -8.60
CA LYS A 319 -3.38 8.53 -10.04
C LYS A 319 -2.63 7.31 -10.55
N ASP A 320 -2.94 6.86 -11.76
CA ASP A 320 -2.20 5.77 -12.41
C ASP A 320 -0.70 6.02 -12.46
N SER A 321 -0.29 7.29 -12.70
CA SER A 321 1.12 7.67 -12.73
C SER A 321 1.87 7.48 -11.40
N ASN A 322 1.18 7.36 -10.26
CA ASN A 322 1.80 7.03 -8.98
C ASN A 322 2.50 5.67 -9.04
N TYR A 323 2.03 4.77 -9.91
CA TYR A 323 2.56 3.41 -10.06
C TYR A 323 3.51 3.23 -11.27
N ASP A 324 3.95 4.32 -11.90
CA ASP A 324 4.93 4.27 -13.00
C ASP A 324 6.28 3.68 -12.56
N GLY A 325 6.65 3.88 -11.31
CA GLY A 325 7.83 3.24 -10.70
C GLY A 325 7.73 1.71 -10.77
N GLU A 326 6.58 1.16 -10.36
CA GLU A 326 6.30 -0.28 -10.42
C GLU A 326 6.25 -0.80 -11.86
N ARG A 327 5.66 -0.03 -12.81
CA ARG A 327 5.62 -0.39 -14.24
C ARG A 327 7.03 -0.50 -14.82
N ARG A 328 7.86 0.53 -14.60
CA ARG A 328 9.27 0.51 -15.04
C ARG A 328 10.03 -0.67 -14.43
N ALA A 329 9.75 -0.97 -13.16
CA ALA A 329 10.31 -2.11 -12.45
C ALA A 329 9.96 -3.44 -13.13
N GLN A 330 8.69 -3.65 -13.43
CA GLN A 330 8.20 -4.85 -14.09
C GLN A 330 8.77 -5.00 -15.50
N GLU A 331 8.84 -3.91 -16.26
CA GLU A 331 9.44 -3.90 -17.60
C GLU A 331 10.93 -4.26 -17.56
N LEU A 332 11.67 -3.71 -16.59
CA LEU A 332 13.08 -4.01 -16.42
C LEU A 332 13.28 -5.48 -16.07
N LEU A 333 12.49 -6.01 -15.14
CA LEU A 333 12.56 -7.43 -14.76
C LEU A 333 12.24 -8.36 -15.93
N LYS A 334 11.28 -8.01 -16.79
CA LYS A 334 10.97 -8.77 -18.03
C LYS A 334 12.16 -8.77 -19.01
N LYS A 335 12.90 -7.65 -19.13
CA LYS A 335 14.08 -7.54 -20.01
C LYS A 335 15.26 -8.38 -19.50
N ILE A 336 15.48 -8.41 -18.19
CA ILE A 336 16.55 -9.18 -17.54
C ILE A 336 16.22 -10.68 -17.49
N SER A 337 14.95 -11.05 -17.67
CA SER A 337 14.47 -12.43 -17.63
C SER A 337 14.58 -13.16 -18.98
N LYS A 338 14.88 -12.44 -20.04
CA LYS A 338 15.15 -12.98 -21.39
C LYS A 338 16.65 -13.15 -21.60
#